data_9a20a982eb19010ef565328f71e1d872
#
_entry.id   9a20a982eb19010ef565328f71e1d872
#
_cell.length_a   1.000
_cell.length_b   1.000
_cell.length_c   1.000
_cell.angle_alpha   90.00
_cell.angle_beta   90.00
_cell.angle_gamma   90.00
#
_symmetry.space_group_name_H-M   'P 1'
#
loop_
_entity.id
_entity.type
_entity.pdbx_description
1 polymer ?
#
loop_
_entity_poly.entity_id
_entity_poly.type
_entity_poly.pdbx_seq_one_letter_code
_entity_poly.pdbx_strand_id
1 'polypeptide(L)'
;GFYRPHTPYVAPKKYFSLYPPEQVPLPTIPQNYFETIPKLASTLKPEESAMDEMTKRRAIQAYYAAITFMDAQLGRVLDALERLQLRDQTIIVMTSDHGYHMHEHGLWQKRTLFEESARVPLLVAAPGMKGAGKSTQAIVEMIDIYPTLVDLCGFEVPENLDGISLAPILDNPDHPGKSHAITQVTRGGGKARIVMGYSVR
;
A
#
# COMPACT_ATOMS: atom_id res chain seq x y z
N GLY A 1 4.65 14.06 3.19
CA GLY A 1 3.80 12.87 3.20
C GLY A 1 2.67 12.98 4.22
N PHE A 2 1.71 12.07 4.13
CA PHE A 2 0.60 11.96 5.07
C PHE A 2 0.88 10.85 6.06
N TYR A 3 0.75 11.13 7.37
CA TYR A 3 0.98 10.15 8.42
C TYR A 3 -0.17 9.13 8.54
N ARG A 4 -1.41 9.56 8.24
CA ARG A 4 -2.58 8.68 8.28
C ARG A 4 -2.58 7.76 7.06
N PRO A 5 -3.07 6.52 7.23
CA PRO A 5 -3.81 5.90 8.34
C PRO A 5 -2.97 5.23 9.45
N HIS A 6 -1.71 5.57 9.65
CA HIS A 6 -0.90 4.98 10.74
C HIS A 6 -1.56 5.14 12.11
N THR A 7 -1.37 4.17 13.00
CA THR A 7 -1.84 4.23 14.40
C THR A 7 -1.25 5.42 15.17
N PRO A 8 -1.97 5.99 16.14
CA PRO A 8 -3.38 5.73 16.48
C PRO A 8 -4.32 6.21 15.37
N TYR A 9 -5.39 5.45 15.09
CA TYR A 9 -6.36 5.79 14.04
C TYR A 9 -7.22 6.98 14.46
N VAL A 10 -6.77 8.18 14.19
CA VAL A 10 -7.42 9.44 14.60
C VAL A 10 -7.91 10.20 13.37
N ALA A 11 -9.20 10.55 13.38
CA ALA A 11 -9.86 11.38 12.40
C ALA A 11 -10.99 12.19 13.06
N PRO A 12 -11.45 13.29 12.46
CA PRO A 12 -12.65 13.98 12.91
C PRO A 12 -13.89 13.07 12.89
N LYS A 13 -14.79 13.25 13.88
CA LYS A 13 -15.99 12.42 14.08
C LYS A 13 -16.82 12.18 12.80
N LYS A 14 -16.94 13.18 11.94
CA LYS A 14 -17.70 13.08 10.68
C LYS A 14 -17.23 11.95 9.77
N TYR A 15 -15.96 11.57 9.80
CA TYR A 15 -15.43 10.48 8.97
C TYR A 15 -15.75 9.11 9.58
N PHE A 16 -15.78 8.99 10.91
CA PHE A 16 -16.26 7.77 11.59
C PHE A 16 -17.73 7.47 11.29
N SER A 17 -18.56 8.50 11.19
CA SER A 17 -19.99 8.35 10.93
C SER A 17 -20.30 7.78 9.55
N LEU A 18 -19.32 7.76 8.62
CA LEU A 18 -19.47 7.14 7.29
C LEU A 18 -19.42 5.61 7.34
N TYR A 19 -18.91 5.03 8.41
CA TYR A 19 -18.64 3.60 8.54
C TYR A 19 -19.25 3.05 9.84
N PRO A 20 -20.59 2.85 9.94
CA PRO A 20 -21.19 2.24 11.12
C PRO A 20 -20.55 0.88 11.40
N PRO A 21 -20.07 0.59 12.64
CA PRO A 21 -19.33 -0.63 12.93
C PRO A 21 -20.10 -1.90 12.58
N GLU A 22 -21.43 -1.87 12.72
CA GLU A 22 -22.33 -3.00 12.44
C GLU A 22 -22.34 -3.38 10.94
N GLN A 23 -21.98 -2.44 10.08
CA GLN A 23 -21.93 -2.62 8.62
C GLN A 23 -20.51 -2.90 8.10
N VAL A 24 -19.49 -2.76 8.94
CA VAL A 24 -18.10 -3.05 8.56
C VAL A 24 -17.92 -4.55 8.40
N PRO A 25 -17.55 -5.07 7.21
CA PRO A 25 -17.31 -6.49 7.02
C PRO A 25 -16.06 -6.94 7.80
N LEU A 26 -16.11 -8.18 8.31
CA LEU A 26 -14.92 -8.84 8.85
C LEU A 26 -14.44 -9.90 7.86
N PRO A 27 -13.13 -9.98 7.58
CA PRO A 27 -12.56 -11.07 6.83
C PRO A 27 -12.85 -12.42 7.49
N THR A 28 -13.25 -13.40 6.69
CA THR A 28 -13.47 -14.77 7.16
C THR A 28 -12.16 -15.53 7.14
N ILE A 29 -11.78 -16.12 8.26
CA ILE A 29 -10.58 -16.94 8.36
C ILE A 29 -11.02 -18.42 8.23
N PRO A 30 -10.51 -19.16 7.22
CA PRO A 30 -10.83 -20.58 7.11
C PRO A 30 -10.41 -21.35 8.35
N GLN A 31 -11.19 -22.41 8.68
CA GLN A 31 -10.82 -23.32 9.74
C GLN A 31 -9.46 -23.95 9.44
N ASN A 32 -8.60 -24.09 10.44
CA ASN A 32 -7.24 -24.61 10.30
C ASN A 32 -6.30 -23.82 9.39
N TYR A 33 -6.64 -22.54 9.07
CA TYR A 33 -5.84 -21.70 8.17
C TYR A 33 -4.36 -21.69 8.58
N PHE A 34 -4.05 -21.53 9.87
CA PHE A 34 -2.66 -21.47 10.37
C PHE A 34 -1.87 -22.78 10.24
N GLU A 35 -2.54 -23.89 9.96
CA GLU A 35 -1.90 -25.17 9.64
C GLU A 35 -1.45 -25.24 8.17
N THR A 36 -2.02 -24.38 7.32
CA THR A 36 -1.74 -24.35 5.86
C THR A 36 -0.62 -23.41 5.47
N ILE A 37 -0.13 -22.59 6.40
CA ILE A 37 0.93 -21.61 6.17
C ILE A 37 2.16 -21.88 7.05
N PRO A 38 3.37 -21.48 6.62
CA PRO A 38 4.56 -21.58 7.46
C PRO A 38 4.37 -20.82 8.78
N LYS A 39 4.75 -21.41 9.90
CA LYS A 39 4.62 -20.77 11.24
C LYS A 39 5.24 -19.38 11.30
N LEU A 40 6.36 -19.16 10.60
CA LEU A 40 7.03 -17.87 10.53
C LEU A 40 6.32 -16.82 9.65
N ALA A 41 5.32 -17.23 8.87
CA ALA A 41 4.49 -16.28 8.10
C ALA A 41 3.53 -15.52 9.00
N SER A 42 3.07 -16.13 10.09
CA SER A 42 2.15 -15.50 11.05
C SER A 42 2.90 -14.56 12.01
N THR A 43 2.34 -13.38 12.23
CA THR A 43 2.76 -12.39 13.22
C THR A 43 1.71 -12.17 14.29
N LEU A 44 0.75 -13.10 14.41
CA LEU A 44 -0.38 -13.01 15.32
C LEU A 44 0.09 -12.90 16.78
N LYS A 45 -0.46 -11.92 17.48
CA LYS A 45 -0.19 -11.68 18.90
C LYS A 45 -1.38 -12.14 19.76
N PRO A 46 -1.13 -12.57 21.01
CA PRO A 46 -2.22 -12.98 21.90
C PRO A 46 -3.32 -11.92 22.07
N GLU A 47 -2.94 -10.65 22.16
CA GLU A 47 -3.86 -9.53 22.33
C GLU A 47 -4.77 -9.37 21.10
N GLU A 48 -4.24 -9.59 19.91
CA GLU A 48 -4.97 -9.52 18.64
C GLU A 48 -5.97 -10.67 18.51
N SER A 49 -5.59 -11.86 18.98
CA SER A 49 -6.48 -13.04 19.03
C SER A 49 -7.63 -12.87 20.03
N ALA A 50 -7.40 -12.13 21.12
CA ALA A 50 -8.39 -11.93 22.18
C ALA A 50 -9.44 -10.84 21.86
N MET A 51 -9.30 -10.09 20.77
CA MET A 51 -10.27 -9.06 20.41
C MET A 51 -11.62 -9.67 20.04
N ASP A 52 -12.69 -9.14 20.64
CA ASP A 52 -14.07 -9.48 20.26
C ASP A 52 -14.41 -8.90 18.86
N GLU A 53 -15.51 -9.38 18.29
CA GLU A 53 -15.94 -9.00 16.95
C GLU A 53 -16.21 -7.49 16.82
N MET A 54 -16.86 -6.88 17.82
CA MET A 54 -17.18 -5.46 17.81
C MET A 54 -15.91 -4.59 17.89
N THR A 55 -14.92 -5.00 18.67
CA THR A 55 -13.61 -4.34 18.74
C THR A 55 -12.87 -4.40 17.41
N LYS A 56 -12.91 -5.54 16.73
CA LYS A 56 -12.35 -5.69 15.37
C LYS A 56 -13.04 -4.74 14.37
N ARG A 57 -14.37 -4.71 14.37
CA ARG A 57 -15.15 -3.82 13.49
C ARG A 57 -14.86 -2.34 13.76
N ARG A 58 -14.72 -1.94 15.04
CA ARG A 58 -14.34 -0.57 15.42
C ARG A 58 -12.92 -0.21 14.97
N ALA A 59 -11.98 -1.15 15.04
CA ALA A 59 -10.62 -0.93 14.53
C ALA A 59 -10.62 -0.67 13.02
N ILE A 60 -11.37 -1.47 12.25
CA ILE A 60 -11.52 -1.30 10.80
C ILE A 60 -12.25 0.02 10.48
N GLN A 61 -13.33 0.34 11.20
CA GLN A 61 -14.01 1.65 11.08
C GLN A 61 -13.02 2.80 11.25
N ALA A 62 -12.21 2.75 12.29
CA ALA A 62 -11.25 3.82 12.60
C ALA A 62 -10.17 3.96 11.51
N TYR A 63 -9.72 2.84 10.95
CA TYR A 63 -8.79 2.81 9.83
C TYR A 63 -9.41 3.45 8.57
N TYR A 64 -10.64 3.06 8.20
CA TYR A 64 -11.35 3.65 7.07
C TYR A 64 -11.60 5.16 7.24
N ALA A 65 -12.01 5.58 8.46
CA ALA A 65 -12.18 6.99 8.79
C ALA A 65 -10.87 7.77 8.64
N ALA A 66 -9.73 7.19 9.05
CA ALA A 66 -8.41 7.80 8.92
C ALA A 66 -7.98 7.91 7.45
N ILE A 67 -8.27 6.90 6.61
CA ILE A 67 -8.02 6.95 5.15
C ILE A 67 -8.86 8.07 4.51
N THR A 68 -10.17 8.09 4.78
CA THR A 68 -11.07 9.12 4.20
C THR A 68 -10.68 10.52 4.64
N PHE A 69 -10.21 10.68 5.87
CA PHE A 69 -9.67 11.97 6.33
C PHE A 69 -8.40 12.35 5.57
N MET A 70 -7.47 11.41 5.37
CA MET A 70 -6.24 11.64 4.61
C MET A 70 -6.56 12.00 3.16
N ASP A 71 -7.47 11.26 2.53
CA ASP A 71 -7.92 11.51 1.15
C ASP A 71 -8.51 12.93 0.99
N ALA A 72 -9.34 13.38 1.95
CA ALA A 72 -9.84 14.75 1.96
C ALA A 72 -8.73 15.82 2.10
N GLN A 73 -7.59 15.51 2.75
CA GLN A 73 -6.44 16.41 2.78
C GLN A 73 -5.64 16.37 1.47
N LEU A 74 -5.50 15.19 0.86
CA LEU A 74 -4.89 15.05 -0.46
C LEU A 74 -5.68 15.87 -1.50
N GLY A 75 -7.02 15.79 -1.49
CA GLY A 75 -7.88 16.60 -2.35
C GLY A 75 -7.54 18.09 -2.27
N ARG A 76 -7.34 18.64 -1.06
CA ARG A 76 -6.95 20.06 -0.89
C ARG A 76 -5.60 20.42 -1.53
N VAL A 77 -4.65 19.46 -1.57
CA VAL A 77 -3.37 19.66 -2.26
C VAL A 77 -3.59 19.69 -3.78
N LEU A 78 -4.38 18.74 -4.29
CA LEU A 78 -4.70 18.68 -5.72
C LEU A 78 -5.48 19.92 -6.18
N ASP A 79 -6.48 20.38 -5.40
CA ASP A 79 -7.21 21.63 -5.66
C ASP A 79 -6.28 22.85 -5.70
N ALA A 80 -5.24 22.86 -4.87
CA ALA A 80 -4.25 23.94 -4.89
C ALA A 80 -3.39 23.92 -6.15
N LEU A 81 -3.01 22.73 -6.66
CA LEU A 81 -2.30 22.59 -7.95
C LEU A 81 -3.16 23.13 -9.11
N GLU A 82 -4.45 22.79 -9.15
CA GLU A 82 -5.37 23.30 -10.16
C GLU A 82 -5.51 24.83 -10.07
N ARG A 83 -5.81 25.35 -8.90
CA ARG A 83 -5.99 26.79 -8.65
C ARG A 83 -4.75 27.62 -9.00
N LEU A 84 -3.56 27.06 -8.81
CA LEU A 84 -2.29 27.69 -9.11
C LEU A 84 -1.83 27.45 -10.55
N GLN A 85 -2.59 26.73 -11.34
CA GLN A 85 -2.24 26.35 -12.73
C GLN A 85 -0.91 25.60 -12.85
N LEU A 86 -0.58 24.80 -11.84
CA LEU A 86 0.65 24.00 -11.79
C LEU A 86 0.46 22.54 -12.24
N ARG A 87 -0.78 22.11 -12.46
CA ARG A 87 -1.14 20.73 -12.78
C ARG A 87 -0.37 20.18 -13.99
N ASP A 88 -0.30 20.98 -15.06
CA ASP A 88 0.33 20.59 -16.33
C ASP A 88 1.87 20.65 -16.30
N GLN A 89 2.44 21.05 -15.17
CA GLN A 89 3.89 21.15 -14.95
C GLN A 89 4.36 20.29 -13.77
N THR A 90 3.46 19.44 -13.24
CA THR A 90 3.74 18.65 -12.03
C THR A 90 3.53 17.16 -12.29
N ILE A 91 4.56 16.36 -12.03
CA ILE A 91 4.44 14.92 -11.92
C ILE A 91 3.91 14.60 -10.53
N ILE A 92 2.84 13.82 -10.47
CA ILE A 92 2.23 13.37 -9.20
C ILE A 92 2.42 11.87 -9.08
N VAL A 93 3.04 11.43 -7.98
CA VAL A 93 3.12 10.02 -7.61
C VAL A 93 2.47 9.85 -6.25
N MET A 94 1.50 8.95 -6.16
CA MET A 94 0.87 8.54 -4.91
C MET A 94 1.15 7.07 -4.68
N THR A 95 1.73 6.76 -3.52
CA THR A 95 2.02 5.40 -3.08
C THR A 95 2.00 5.31 -1.56
N SER A 96 2.16 4.10 -1.02
CA SER A 96 2.38 3.83 0.40
C SER A 96 3.69 3.07 0.59
N ASP A 97 4.33 3.21 1.75
CA ASP A 97 5.55 2.50 2.12
C ASP A 97 5.32 0.99 2.32
N HIS A 98 4.12 0.59 2.73
CA HIS A 98 3.66 -0.79 2.89
C HIS A 98 2.13 -0.84 2.91
N GLY A 99 1.58 -2.03 2.76
CA GLY A 99 0.17 -2.30 3.00
C GLY A 99 -0.14 -2.54 4.49
N TYR A 100 -1.34 -3.08 4.81
CA TYR A 100 -1.79 -3.24 6.18
C TYR A 100 -2.88 -4.31 6.31
N HIS A 101 -2.74 -5.22 7.27
CA HIS A 101 -3.78 -6.19 7.61
C HIS A 101 -4.82 -5.57 8.54
N MET A 102 -6.07 -5.80 8.20
CA MET A 102 -7.25 -5.45 9.00
C MET A 102 -8.07 -6.70 9.31
N HIS A 103 -7.42 -7.72 9.85
CA HIS A 103 -7.91 -9.05 10.18
C HIS A 103 -7.85 -10.08 9.02
N GLU A 104 -7.40 -9.70 7.82
CA GLU A 104 -7.08 -10.70 6.79
C GLU A 104 -6.04 -11.69 7.36
N HIS A 105 -6.18 -12.96 7.02
CA HIS A 105 -5.37 -14.05 7.57
C HIS A 105 -5.41 -14.15 9.12
N GLY A 106 -6.38 -13.51 9.79
CA GLY A 106 -6.40 -13.35 11.25
C GLY A 106 -5.35 -12.37 11.79
N LEU A 107 -4.63 -11.69 10.92
CA LEU A 107 -3.51 -10.82 11.26
C LEU A 107 -3.92 -9.35 11.34
N TRP A 108 -3.10 -8.58 12.02
CA TRP A 108 -3.21 -7.12 12.11
C TRP A 108 -1.87 -6.48 11.77
N GLN A 109 -1.93 -5.21 11.35
CA GLN A 109 -0.74 -4.41 11.04
C GLN A 109 0.00 -4.90 9.78
N LYS A 110 1.31 -4.98 9.82
CA LYS A 110 2.22 -5.10 8.69
C LYS A 110 3.37 -6.06 8.98
N ARG A 111 4.38 -6.09 8.13
CA ARG A 111 5.60 -6.91 8.25
C ARG A 111 5.33 -8.40 7.98
N THR A 112 4.51 -8.67 6.99
CA THR A 112 4.28 -10.01 6.44
C THR A 112 4.66 -10.05 4.95
N LEU A 113 4.66 -11.24 4.36
CA LEU A 113 4.86 -11.44 2.93
C LEU A 113 3.53 -11.59 2.16
N PHE A 114 2.39 -11.48 2.86
CA PHE A 114 1.08 -11.48 2.24
C PHE A 114 0.82 -10.20 1.46
N GLU A 115 -0.03 -10.30 0.44
CA GLU A 115 -0.39 -9.17 -0.44
C GLU A 115 -0.89 -7.93 0.33
N GLU A 116 -1.66 -8.15 1.40
CA GLU A 116 -2.20 -7.06 2.23
C GLU A 116 -1.10 -6.22 2.89
N SER A 117 0.09 -6.78 3.09
CA SER A 117 1.26 -6.07 3.63
C SER A 117 2.25 -5.65 2.56
N ALA A 118 2.39 -6.42 1.48
CA ALA A 118 3.41 -6.24 0.46
C ALA A 118 2.95 -5.38 -0.72
N ARG A 119 1.68 -5.51 -1.11
CA ARG A 119 1.09 -4.76 -2.22
C ARG A 119 0.61 -3.39 -1.75
N VAL A 120 1.03 -2.35 -2.46
CA VAL A 120 0.64 -0.96 -2.20
C VAL A 120 -0.01 -0.34 -3.44
N PRO A 121 -0.85 0.69 -3.28
CA PRO A 121 -1.30 1.47 -4.42
C PRO A 121 -0.11 2.19 -5.05
N LEU A 122 -0.09 2.28 -6.37
CA LEU A 122 0.81 3.14 -7.12
C LEU A 122 0.00 3.86 -8.20
N LEU A 123 -0.11 5.17 -8.07
CA LEU A 123 -0.74 6.03 -9.08
C LEU A 123 0.30 7.04 -9.55
N VAL A 124 0.39 7.19 -10.85
CA VAL A 124 1.27 8.18 -11.48
C VAL A 124 0.44 9.04 -12.43
N ALA A 125 0.61 10.35 -12.32
CA ALA A 125 0.07 11.29 -13.27
C ALA A 125 1.19 12.24 -13.70
N ALA A 126 1.56 12.16 -14.98
CA ALA A 126 2.60 13.01 -15.57
C ALA A 126 2.04 13.79 -16.75
N PRO A 127 2.49 15.04 -16.98
CA PRO A 127 2.10 15.80 -18.15
C PRO A 127 2.42 15.05 -19.44
N GLY A 128 1.46 14.96 -20.34
CA GLY A 128 1.63 14.35 -21.67
C GLY A 128 1.62 12.82 -21.71
N MET A 129 1.45 12.10 -20.57
CA MET A 129 1.36 10.63 -20.59
C MET A 129 0.15 10.15 -21.40
N LYS A 130 0.35 9.13 -22.26
CA LYS A 130 -0.71 8.61 -23.15
C LYS A 130 -1.67 7.65 -22.46
N GLY A 131 -1.23 6.98 -21.40
CA GLY A 131 -2.04 6.06 -20.59
C GLY A 131 -2.89 6.74 -19.51
N ALA A 132 -3.10 8.06 -19.58
CA ALA A 132 -3.90 8.79 -18.59
C ALA A 132 -5.31 8.18 -18.39
N GLY A 133 -5.71 8.00 -17.13
CA GLY A 133 -7.01 7.42 -16.77
C GLY A 133 -7.13 5.90 -16.96
N LYS A 134 -6.03 5.23 -17.33
CA LYS A 134 -6.00 3.78 -17.50
C LYS A 134 -5.29 3.08 -16.32
N SER A 135 -5.52 1.79 -16.17
CA SER A 135 -4.79 0.90 -15.27
C SER A 135 -4.02 -0.16 -16.05
N THR A 136 -3.00 -0.72 -15.42
CA THR A 136 -2.20 -1.83 -15.97
C THR A 136 -2.18 -3.01 -15.01
N GLN A 137 -1.94 -4.21 -15.56
CA GLN A 137 -1.65 -5.43 -14.80
C GLN A 137 -0.14 -5.73 -14.72
N ALA A 138 0.70 -4.86 -15.27
CA ALA A 138 2.15 -5.00 -15.23
C ALA A 138 2.65 -5.10 -13.78
N ILE A 139 3.61 -6.00 -13.56
CA ILE A 139 4.29 -6.12 -12.27
C ILE A 139 5.30 -4.96 -12.16
N VAL A 140 5.20 -4.24 -11.05
CA VAL A 140 6.05 -3.09 -10.73
C VAL A 140 6.50 -3.16 -9.27
N GLU A 141 7.60 -2.50 -8.94
CA GLU A 141 8.14 -2.45 -7.59
C GLU A 141 8.40 -0.99 -7.16
N MET A 142 8.47 -0.74 -5.86
CA MET A 142 8.76 0.61 -5.34
C MET A 142 10.12 1.14 -5.78
N ILE A 143 11.11 0.27 -6.03
CA ILE A 143 12.42 0.65 -6.56
C ILE A 143 12.35 1.25 -7.97
N ASP A 144 11.25 1.03 -8.69
CA ASP A 144 11.02 1.56 -10.03
C ASP A 144 10.60 3.04 -10.02
N ILE A 145 10.17 3.57 -8.86
CA ILE A 145 9.70 4.97 -8.75
C ILE A 145 10.83 5.95 -9.05
N TYR A 146 12.03 5.72 -8.51
CA TYR A 146 13.16 6.64 -8.71
C TYR A 146 13.59 6.71 -10.19
N PRO A 147 13.91 5.62 -10.88
CA PRO A 147 14.25 5.68 -12.31
C PRO A 147 13.12 6.24 -13.16
N THR A 148 11.85 5.98 -12.81
CA THR A 148 10.70 6.56 -13.51
C THR A 148 10.67 8.08 -13.39
N LEU A 149 10.89 8.62 -12.19
CA LEU A 149 10.93 10.08 -12.00
C LEU A 149 12.09 10.73 -12.73
N VAL A 150 13.27 10.10 -12.73
CA VAL A 150 14.43 10.58 -13.47
C VAL A 150 14.11 10.68 -14.97
N ASP A 151 13.55 9.62 -15.53
CA ASP A 151 13.15 9.53 -16.94
C ASP A 151 12.08 10.57 -17.32
N LEU A 152 11.00 10.64 -16.52
CA LEU A 152 9.91 11.61 -16.75
C LEU A 152 10.35 13.08 -16.61
N CYS A 153 11.43 13.35 -15.87
CA CYS A 153 12.05 14.66 -15.79
C CYS A 153 13.04 14.94 -16.95
N GLY A 154 13.23 14.00 -17.85
CA GLY A 154 14.13 14.13 -19.00
C GLY A 154 15.61 14.03 -18.66
N PHE A 155 15.96 13.42 -17.52
CA PHE A 155 17.33 13.12 -17.15
C PHE A 155 17.74 11.70 -17.58
N GLU A 156 19.05 11.48 -17.72
CA GLU A 156 19.60 10.15 -17.98
C GLU A 156 19.44 9.26 -16.76
N VAL A 157 18.81 8.09 -16.95
CA VAL A 157 18.62 7.11 -15.88
C VAL A 157 19.94 6.41 -15.59
N PRO A 158 20.44 6.40 -14.34
CA PRO A 158 21.69 5.69 -14.00
C PRO A 158 21.64 4.20 -14.32
N GLU A 159 22.69 3.66 -14.91
CA GLU A 159 22.76 2.25 -15.35
C GLU A 159 22.82 1.24 -14.19
N ASN A 160 23.24 1.66 -12.98
CA ASN A 160 23.48 0.78 -11.83
C ASN A 160 22.29 0.71 -10.87
N LEU A 161 21.08 0.83 -11.35
CA LEU A 161 19.84 0.71 -10.57
C LEU A 161 19.22 -0.68 -10.73
N ASP A 162 18.71 -1.23 -9.62
CA ASP A 162 17.91 -2.48 -9.65
C ASP A 162 16.48 -2.22 -10.18
N GLY A 163 15.97 -0.99 -10.06
CA GLY A 163 14.68 -0.55 -10.59
C GLY A 163 14.77 -0.17 -12.07
N ILE A 164 13.62 -0.20 -12.75
CA ILE A 164 13.47 0.22 -14.15
C ILE A 164 12.52 1.41 -14.25
N SER A 165 12.63 2.20 -15.34
CA SER A 165 11.64 3.23 -15.62
C SER A 165 10.30 2.61 -16.03
N LEU A 166 9.21 3.11 -15.45
CA LEU A 166 7.84 2.75 -15.80
C LEU A 166 7.26 3.64 -16.92
N ALA A 167 8.02 4.58 -17.48
CA ALA A 167 7.55 5.45 -18.55
C ALA A 167 6.95 4.68 -19.74
N PRO A 168 7.50 3.54 -20.20
CA PRO A 168 6.87 2.72 -21.24
C PRO A 168 5.48 2.21 -20.88
N ILE A 169 5.25 1.86 -19.58
CA ILE A 169 3.95 1.39 -19.07
C ILE A 169 2.97 2.56 -18.96
N LEU A 170 3.45 3.75 -18.58
CA LEU A 170 2.63 4.96 -18.49
C LEU A 170 2.14 5.42 -19.86
N ASP A 171 2.90 5.17 -20.91
CA ASP A 171 2.51 5.45 -22.30
C ASP A 171 1.65 4.34 -22.92
N ASN A 172 1.96 3.08 -22.62
CA ASN A 172 1.22 1.91 -23.06
C ASN A 172 0.92 0.98 -21.89
N PRO A 173 -0.29 1.03 -21.31
CA PRO A 173 -0.70 0.18 -20.18
C PRO A 173 -0.66 -1.33 -20.43
N ASP A 174 -0.62 -1.76 -21.71
CA ASP A 174 -0.50 -3.18 -22.09
C ASP A 174 0.97 -3.63 -22.18
N HIS A 175 1.93 -2.76 -21.91
CA HIS A 175 3.34 -3.12 -21.82
C HIS A 175 3.55 -4.14 -20.68
N PRO A 176 4.27 -5.25 -20.91
CA PRO A 176 4.32 -6.37 -19.95
C PRO A 176 4.99 -6.03 -18.62
N GLY A 177 5.83 -4.99 -18.55
CA GLY A 177 6.57 -4.65 -17.35
C GLY A 177 7.64 -5.69 -17.00
N LYS A 178 7.87 -5.90 -15.69
CA LYS A 178 8.77 -6.91 -15.15
C LYS A 178 8.14 -8.30 -15.16
N SER A 179 8.96 -9.34 -15.14
CA SER A 179 8.52 -10.73 -15.02
C SER A 179 8.15 -11.11 -13.58
N HIS A 180 8.68 -10.39 -12.60
CA HIS A 180 8.45 -10.68 -11.17
C HIS A 180 8.70 -9.45 -10.30
N ALA A 181 8.16 -9.50 -9.07
CA ALA A 181 8.47 -8.58 -7.98
C ALA A 181 8.86 -9.39 -6.74
N ILE A 182 9.81 -8.87 -5.95
CA ILE A 182 10.34 -9.55 -4.78
C ILE A 182 10.03 -8.73 -3.53
N THR A 183 9.46 -9.39 -2.53
CA THR A 183 9.30 -8.82 -1.19
C THR A 183 10.09 -9.63 -0.19
N GLN A 184 10.77 -8.95 0.73
CA GLN A 184 11.50 -9.63 1.80
C GLN A 184 11.06 -9.11 3.17
N VAL A 185 11.11 -9.99 4.17
CA VAL A 185 10.82 -9.64 5.55
C VAL A 185 11.72 -10.41 6.51
N THR A 186 12.19 -9.73 7.54
CA THR A 186 13.00 -10.36 8.60
C THR A 186 12.10 -10.93 9.69
N ARG A 187 12.42 -12.13 10.17
CA ARG A 187 11.78 -12.80 11.29
C ARG A 187 12.81 -13.16 12.35
N GLY A 188 12.37 -13.29 13.60
CA GLY A 188 13.24 -13.56 14.73
C GLY A 188 13.91 -12.31 15.27
N GLY A 189 14.98 -12.46 16.01
CA GLY A 189 15.72 -11.39 16.71
C GLY A 189 15.74 -11.61 18.22
N GLY A 190 16.45 -10.74 18.96
CA GLY A 190 16.75 -10.97 20.36
C GLY A 190 17.53 -12.25 20.56
N LYS A 191 16.98 -13.24 21.31
CA LYS A 191 17.58 -14.57 21.51
C LYS A 191 17.26 -15.57 20.39
N ALA A 192 16.31 -15.26 19.51
CA ALA A 192 15.94 -16.13 18.41
C ALA A 192 16.84 -15.89 17.18
N ARG A 193 17.10 -16.94 16.40
CA ARG A 193 17.83 -16.83 15.14
C ARG A 193 17.08 -15.88 14.18
N ILE A 194 17.81 -14.98 13.56
CA ILE A 194 17.27 -14.13 12.49
C ILE A 194 17.12 -14.98 11.23
N VAL A 195 15.93 -14.93 10.63
CA VAL A 195 15.60 -15.62 9.37
C VAL A 195 15.06 -14.58 8.40
N MET A 196 15.47 -14.66 7.15
CA MET A 196 14.94 -13.85 6.08
C MET A 196 13.88 -14.63 5.31
N GLY A 197 12.68 -14.07 5.19
CA GLY A 197 11.62 -14.60 4.35
C GLY A 197 11.54 -13.82 3.05
N TYR A 198 11.16 -14.50 1.97
CA TYR A 198 10.96 -13.92 0.65
C TYR A 198 9.63 -14.37 0.06
N SER A 199 8.98 -13.50 -0.70
CA SER A 199 7.92 -13.86 -1.64
C SER A 199 8.25 -13.32 -3.01
N VAL A 200 7.80 -14.05 -4.03
CA VAL A 200 7.91 -13.67 -5.45
C VAL A 200 6.51 -13.64 -6.03
N ARG A 201 6.17 -12.56 -6.67
CA ARG A 201 4.95 -12.39 -7.43
C ARG A 201 5.25 -12.52 -8.91
#